data_466c6947badf0c27665159edf8fdc10a
#
_entry.id   466c6947badf0c27665159edf8fdc10a
#
_cell.length_a   1.000
_cell.length_b   1.000
_cell.length_c   1.000
_cell.angle_alpha   90.00
_cell.angle_beta   90.00
_cell.angle_gamma   90.00
#
_symmetry.space_group_name_H-M   'P 1'
#
loop_
_entity.id
_entity.type
_entity.pdbx_description
1 polymer ?
#
loop_
_entity_poly.entity_id
_entity_poly.type
_entity_poly.pdbx_seq_one_letter_code
_entity_poly.pdbx_strand_id
1 'polypeptide(L)'
;ATADTSAVLSGLDADTAYDVYVVASADDPAYTSSLSTTVSANSSMATGGTIVRPEGEDYVVHIFKNTGGDQTSATFRLNRDIDVHHLVVAGGGGGGGDVGGGGGAGGLLASIGGTAVARSAGDHAVRVGRGGDGGAVGSAITGIGDDGFASSAFGSADDDPGVVYAVGGGGGGTWGAGDPGTEPGRDGGSGGGGGGFDSASDKSGGSATFGQGNAGGAGWQGMFAGGGGGGAGGAGTPATDNSGAAGGAGLAVAIVPATTAAGNAFGEVVGGSVYFAGGGGAGANGAAGAGGVGGGGDGTDRANETVGAAGGAATGGGGGAPGGPYGGGAGGSGVVVLRYELPA
;
A
#
# COMPACT_ATOMS: atom_id res chain seq x y z
N ALA A 1 -0.40 -13.46 58.42
CA ALA A 1 -1.35 -13.53 57.31
C ALA A 1 -0.61 -13.09 56.05
N THR A 2 -0.45 -13.99 55.07
CA THR A 2 0.05 -13.63 53.74
C THR A 2 -1.09 -12.94 53.02
N ALA A 3 -0.91 -11.64 52.70
CA ALA A 3 -1.86 -10.92 51.86
C ALA A 3 -1.88 -11.53 50.47
N ASP A 4 -3.06 -11.87 49.95
CA ASP A 4 -3.24 -12.21 48.56
C ASP A 4 -2.94 -10.95 47.72
N THR A 5 -1.94 -11.02 46.87
CA THR A 5 -1.44 -9.87 46.08
C THR A 5 -1.98 -9.85 44.67
N SER A 6 -2.93 -10.73 44.31
CA SER A 6 -3.54 -10.79 42.97
C SER A 6 -5.06 -10.83 43.05
N ALA A 7 -5.72 -10.06 42.20
CA ALA A 7 -7.16 -10.10 41.97
C ALA A 7 -7.44 -10.28 40.49
N VAL A 8 -8.40 -11.15 40.14
CA VAL A 8 -8.87 -11.30 38.75
C VAL A 8 -10.15 -10.49 38.61
N LEU A 9 -10.14 -9.51 37.70
CA LEU A 9 -11.32 -8.76 37.30
C LEU A 9 -11.98 -9.49 36.12
N SER A 10 -13.26 -9.79 36.21
CA SER A 10 -14.06 -10.43 35.18
C SER A 10 -15.25 -9.54 34.80
N GLY A 11 -15.79 -9.72 33.58
CA GLY A 11 -16.96 -8.96 33.11
C GLY A 11 -16.60 -7.55 32.61
N LEU A 12 -15.34 -7.33 32.25
CA LEU A 12 -14.92 -6.08 31.60
C LEU A 12 -15.23 -6.15 30.10
N ASP A 13 -15.75 -5.05 29.55
CA ASP A 13 -15.98 -4.93 28.11
C ASP A 13 -14.64 -4.81 27.36
N ALA A 14 -14.57 -5.42 26.19
CA ALA A 14 -13.38 -5.37 25.36
C ALA A 14 -13.12 -3.94 24.85
N ASP A 15 -11.84 -3.61 24.69
CA ASP A 15 -11.35 -2.31 24.20
C ASP A 15 -11.87 -1.06 24.95
N THR A 16 -12.36 -1.29 26.18
CA THR A 16 -12.77 -0.23 27.11
C THR A 16 -11.65 0.01 28.13
N ALA A 17 -11.26 1.26 28.34
CA ALA A 17 -10.32 1.63 29.38
C ALA A 17 -11.06 1.66 30.73
N TYR A 18 -10.53 0.96 31.71
CA TYR A 18 -11.05 0.94 33.08
C TYR A 18 -10.01 1.49 34.04
N ASP A 19 -10.44 2.39 34.90
CA ASP A 19 -9.66 2.81 36.08
C ASP A 19 -9.89 1.82 37.21
N VAL A 20 -8.85 1.07 37.54
CA VAL A 20 -8.91 0.09 38.63
C VAL A 20 -8.33 0.71 39.90
N TYR A 21 -9.14 0.84 40.93
CA TYR A 21 -8.73 1.32 42.25
C TYR A 21 -8.49 0.12 43.17
N VAL A 22 -7.26 -0.04 43.65
CA VAL A 22 -6.93 -1.02 44.70
C VAL A 22 -6.94 -0.30 46.03
N VAL A 23 -7.91 -0.64 46.86
CA VAL A 23 -8.00 -0.12 48.24
C VAL A 23 -7.51 -1.19 49.18
N ALA A 24 -6.42 -0.94 49.86
CA ALA A 24 -6.00 -1.78 51.00
C ALA A 24 -6.86 -1.40 52.22
N SER A 25 -7.62 -2.35 52.75
CA SER A 25 -8.30 -2.21 54.04
C SER A 25 -7.55 -3.00 55.11
N ALA A 26 -7.20 -2.37 56.20
CA ALA A 26 -6.69 -3.03 57.38
C ALA A 26 -7.71 -2.91 58.52
N ASP A 27 -7.90 -3.98 59.26
CA ASP A 27 -8.76 -3.98 60.43
C ASP A 27 -8.14 -3.19 61.61
N ASP A 28 -6.93 -2.64 61.44
CA ASP A 28 -6.23 -1.84 62.41
C ASP A 28 -6.35 -0.35 62.05
N PRO A 29 -6.96 0.49 62.93
CA PRO A 29 -7.16 1.93 62.69
C PRO A 29 -5.85 2.74 62.63
N ALA A 30 -4.69 2.13 62.90
CA ALA A 30 -3.40 2.78 62.77
C ALA A 30 -2.85 2.76 61.30
N TYR A 31 -3.47 2.01 60.38
CA TYR A 31 -3.10 1.98 58.97
C TYR A 31 -4.06 2.80 58.13
N THR A 32 -3.61 3.94 57.66
CA THR A 32 -4.34 4.72 56.65
C THR A 32 -4.10 4.08 55.27
N SER A 33 -5.17 3.68 54.57
CA SER A 33 -5.10 3.24 53.18
C SER A 33 -4.62 4.37 52.30
N SER A 34 -3.47 4.20 51.65
CA SER A 34 -3.10 5.05 50.52
C SER A 34 -3.71 4.46 49.26
N LEU A 35 -4.41 5.29 48.48
CA LEU A 35 -4.80 4.96 47.10
C LEU A 35 -3.53 4.62 46.33
N SER A 36 -3.37 3.38 45.91
CA SER A 36 -2.28 3.00 45.03
C SER A 36 -2.75 3.13 43.58
N THR A 37 -1.88 3.65 42.77
CA THR A 37 -1.86 3.77 41.31
C THR A 37 -3.04 3.14 40.57
N THR A 38 -3.75 3.96 39.79
CA THR A 38 -4.64 3.53 38.71
C THR A 38 -3.89 2.55 37.77
N VAL A 39 -4.35 1.33 37.68
CA VAL A 39 -3.92 0.37 36.67
C VAL A 39 -5.00 0.35 35.61
N SER A 40 -4.75 0.94 34.47
CA SER A 40 -5.63 0.80 33.30
C SER A 40 -5.51 -0.64 32.77
N ALA A 41 -6.54 -1.45 33.00
CA ALA A 41 -6.63 -2.78 32.39
C ALA A 41 -7.37 -2.64 31.04
N ASN A 42 -6.66 -2.85 29.96
CA ASN A 42 -7.24 -2.87 28.62
C ASN A 42 -7.45 -4.33 28.20
N SER A 43 -8.70 -4.78 28.10
CA SER A 43 -9.01 -6.10 27.55
C SER A 43 -9.05 -6.02 26.02
N SER A 44 -7.91 -5.73 25.38
CA SER A 44 -7.82 -5.59 23.94
C SER A 44 -8.30 -6.86 23.22
N MET A 45 -9.22 -6.71 22.24
CA MET A 45 -9.68 -7.81 21.40
C MET A 45 -8.57 -8.29 20.46
N ALA A 46 -7.68 -7.38 20.07
CA ALA A 46 -6.54 -7.67 19.23
C ALA A 46 -5.33 -6.80 19.55
N THR A 47 -4.16 -7.25 19.13
CA THR A 47 -2.88 -6.51 19.24
C THR A 47 -2.10 -6.59 17.92
N GLY A 48 -1.12 -5.70 17.75
CA GLY A 48 -0.25 -5.64 16.58
C GLY A 48 -0.47 -4.40 15.72
N GLY A 49 0.57 -3.94 15.06
CA GLY A 49 0.55 -2.72 14.26
C GLY A 49 0.33 -1.44 15.08
N THR A 50 0.00 -0.35 14.40
CA THR A 50 -0.47 0.89 15.04
C THR A 50 -1.97 0.77 15.27
N ILE A 51 -2.41 0.83 16.54
CA ILE A 51 -3.81 0.68 16.92
C ILE A 51 -4.45 2.05 17.00
N VAL A 52 -5.58 2.25 16.32
CA VAL A 52 -6.33 3.51 16.32
C VAL A 52 -7.82 3.23 16.50
N ARG A 53 -8.46 3.95 17.38
CA ARG A 53 -9.92 4.08 17.47
C ARG A 53 -10.30 5.45 16.92
N PRO A 54 -10.86 5.55 15.70
CA PRO A 54 -11.24 6.84 15.14
C PRO A 54 -12.34 7.50 15.99
N GLU A 55 -12.26 8.81 16.14
CA GLU A 55 -13.21 9.58 16.94
C GLU A 55 -14.63 9.47 16.36
N GLY A 56 -15.60 9.13 17.22
CA GLY A 56 -17.01 8.99 16.84
C GLY A 56 -17.36 7.67 16.14
N GLU A 57 -16.42 6.74 16.07
CA GLU A 57 -16.62 5.44 15.40
C GLU A 57 -16.62 4.29 16.44
N ASP A 58 -17.43 3.28 16.18
CA ASP A 58 -17.57 2.08 17.02
C ASP A 58 -16.72 0.90 16.52
N TYR A 59 -15.52 1.20 16.01
CA TYR A 59 -14.58 0.20 15.56
C TYR A 59 -13.13 0.56 15.90
N VAL A 60 -12.26 -0.44 15.83
CA VAL A 60 -10.81 -0.30 15.99
C VAL A 60 -10.13 -0.70 14.70
N VAL A 61 -9.04 -0.01 14.35
CA VAL A 61 -8.19 -0.35 13.22
C VAL A 61 -6.76 -0.63 13.66
N HIS A 62 -6.14 -1.60 13.01
CA HIS A 62 -4.73 -1.95 13.11
C HIS A 62 -4.06 -1.64 11.79
N ILE A 63 -3.06 -0.74 11.80
CA ILE A 63 -2.36 -0.25 10.62
C ILE A 63 -0.94 -0.82 10.61
N PHE A 64 -0.60 -1.53 9.54
CA PHE A 64 0.73 -2.08 9.32
C PHE A 64 1.34 -1.42 8.08
N LYS A 65 2.55 -0.88 8.24
CA LYS A 65 3.30 -0.21 7.16
C LYS A 65 4.65 -0.88 6.96
N ASN A 66 5.22 -0.76 5.77
CA ASN A 66 6.60 -1.17 5.54
C ASN A 66 7.53 -0.21 6.29
N THR A 67 8.42 -0.76 7.12
CA THR A 67 9.39 -0.02 7.94
C THR A 67 10.83 -0.21 7.47
N GLY A 68 11.02 -0.92 6.35
CA GLY A 68 12.32 -1.20 5.74
C GLY A 68 12.42 -2.64 5.21
N GLY A 69 13.36 -2.85 4.30
CA GLY A 69 13.55 -4.13 3.60
C GLY A 69 12.44 -4.41 2.58
N ASP A 70 12.55 -5.54 1.89
CA ASP A 70 11.63 -5.93 0.82
C ASP A 70 10.20 -6.16 1.32
N GLN A 71 10.08 -6.75 2.50
CA GLN A 71 8.80 -6.93 3.21
C GLN A 71 9.00 -6.74 4.71
N THR A 72 8.11 -5.99 5.34
CA THR A 72 8.01 -5.95 6.80
C THR A 72 7.03 -7.04 7.25
N SER A 73 7.51 -7.95 8.09
CA SER A 73 6.69 -8.99 8.73
C SER A 73 6.21 -8.52 10.10
N ALA A 74 4.94 -8.74 10.40
CA ALA A 74 4.31 -8.41 11.67
C ALA A 74 3.29 -9.50 12.05
N THR A 75 2.82 -9.44 13.28
CA THR A 75 1.75 -10.32 13.78
C THR A 75 0.53 -9.48 14.16
N PHE A 76 -0.63 -9.90 13.66
CA PHE A 76 -1.94 -9.49 14.16
C PHE A 76 -2.45 -10.60 15.06
N ARG A 77 -2.50 -10.35 16.37
CA ARG A 77 -2.94 -11.35 17.35
C ARG A 77 -4.35 -11.05 17.80
N LEU A 78 -5.22 -12.04 17.66
CA LEU A 78 -6.59 -12.03 18.16
C LEU A 78 -6.67 -12.75 19.51
N ASN A 79 -7.29 -12.13 20.49
CA ASN A 79 -7.52 -12.69 21.82
C ASN A 79 -8.83 -13.50 21.88
N ARG A 80 -9.68 -13.39 20.87
CA ARG A 80 -10.92 -14.14 20.67
C ARG A 80 -11.30 -14.18 19.19
N ASP A 81 -12.27 -15.02 18.85
CA ASP A 81 -12.83 -15.06 17.49
C ASP A 81 -13.60 -13.78 17.21
N ILE A 82 -13.31 -13.12 16.09
CA ILE A 82 -13.97 -11.90 15.62
C ILE A 82 -14.05 -11.85 14.10
N ASP A 83 -14.99 -11.06 13.59
CA ASP A 83 -15.09 -10.72 12.18
C ASP A 83 -14.21 -9.49 11.88
N VAL A 84 -13.37 -9.61 10.85
CA VAL A 84 -12.38 -8.57 10.48
C VAL A 84 -12.60 -8.11 9.05
N HIS A 85 -12.76 -6.81 8.85
CA HIS A 85 -12.60 -6.19 7.54
C HIS A 85 -11.11 -5.93 7.27
N HIS A 86 -10.72 -6.06 6.01
CA HIS A 86 -9.34 -5.84 5.60
C HIS A 86 -9.23 -4.88 4.41
N LEU A 87 -8.10 -4.20 4.35
CA LEU A 87 -7.53 -3.58 3.17
C LEU A 87 -6.07 -4.03 3.10
N VAL A 88 -5.71 -4.73 2.02
CA VAL A 88 -4.35 -5.17 1.73
C VAL A 88 -3.92 -4.54 0.42
N VAL A 89 -2.90 -3.68 0.48
CA VAL A 89 -2.30 -3.00 -0.66
C VAL A 89 -0.83 -3.39 -0.73
N ALA A 90 -0.40 -3.92 -1.85
CA ALA A 90 0.99 -4.29 -2.12
C ALA A 90 1.82 -3.07 -2.50
N GLY A 91 3.16 -3.22 -2.56
CA GLY A 91 4.04 -2.18 -3.07
C GLY A 91 3.83 -1.97 -4.57
N GLY A 92 3.88 -0.72 -5.05
CA GLY A 92 3.86 -0.38 -6.46
C GLY A 92 5.17 -0.66 -7.14
N GLY A 93 5.17 -0.87 -8.47
CA GLY A 93 6.36 -1.02 -9.30
C GLY A 93 7.08 0.30 -9.51
N GLY A 94 8.39 0.25 -9.77
CA GLY A 94 9.17 1.41 -10.16
C GLY A 94 8.88 1.87 -11.59
N GLY A 95 9.02 3.14 -11.89
CA GLY A 95 8.99 3.67 -13.24
C GLY A 95 10.20 3.24 -14.05
N GLY A 96 10.05 3.06 -15.34
CA GLY A 96 11.17 2.79 -16.26
C GLY A 96 12.07 4.02 -16.40
N GLY A 97 13.37 3.80 -16.64
CA GLY A 97 14.33 4.87 -16.99
C GLY A 97 14.25 5.26 -18.46
N ASP A 98 14.88 6.36 -18.84
CA ASP A 98 15.12 6.82 -20.21
C ASP A 98 13.88 6.74 -21.14
N VAL A 99 13.02 7.74 -21.11
CA VAL A 99 11.72 7.79 -21.82
C VAL A 99 10.84 6.59 -21.47
N GLY A 100 10.85 6.26 -20.17
CA GLY A 100 10.20 5.06 -19.68
C GLY A 100 8.69 5.17 -19.53
N GLY A 101 8.07 4.00 -19.35
CA GLY A 101 6.68 3.87 -18.90
C GLY A 101 6.57 4.02 -17.37
N GLY A 102 5.42 4.48 -16.90
CA GLY A 102 5.14 4.56 -15.45
C GLY A 102 5.02 3.18 -14.82
N GLY A 103 5.43 3.03 -13.56
CA GLY A 103 5.24 1.81 -12.78
C GLY A 103 3.77 1.53 -12.49
N GLY A 104 3.38 0.26 -12.50
CA GLY A 104 2.04 -0.18 -12.11
C GLY A 104 1.83 -0.07 -10.61
N ALA A 105 0.62 0.19 -10.17
CA ALA A 105 0.28 0.16 -8.76
C ALA A 105 0.32 -1.26 -8.19
N GLY A 106 0.56 -1.39 -6.91
CA GLY A 106 0.39 -2.62 -6.15
C GLY A 106 -1.05 -3.11 -6.21
N GLY A 107 -1.25 -4.44 -6.19
CA GLY A 107 -2.57 -5.05 -6.09
C GLY A 107 -3.30 -4.55 -4.85
N LEU A 108 -4.62 -4.37 -4.95
CA LEU A 108 -5.49 -3.93 -3.88
C LEU A 108 -6.62 -4.94 -3.68
N LEU A 109 -6.76 -5.40 -2.42
CA LEU A 109 -7.85 -6.25 -1.97
C LEU A 109 -8.50 -5.63 -0.73
N ALA A 110 -9.82 -5.45 -0.77
CA ALA A 110 -10.58 -4.87 0.33
C ALA A 110 -11.91 -5.59 0.54
N SER A 111 -12.31 -5.77 1.80
CA SER A 111 -13.62 -6.32 2.15
C SER A 111 -14.62 -5.25 2.62
N ILE A 112 -14.24 -3.97 2.72
CA ILE A 112 -15.14 -2.88 3.09
C ILE A 112 -16.22 -2.73 2.01
N GLY A 113 -17.47 -2.57 2.45
CA GLY A 113 -18.65 -2.59 1.57
C GLY A 113 -19.18 -3.98 1.24
N GLY A 114 -18.47 -5.03 1.68
CA GLY A 114 -18.85 -6.43 1.60
C GLY A 114 -18.90 -7.08 2.99
N THR A 115 -18.67 -8.39 3.04
CA THR A 115 -18.73 -9.18 4.28
C THR A 115 -17.37 -9.19 4.98
N ALA A 116 -17.35 -8.92 6.27
CA ALA A 116 -16.19 -9.16 7.11
C ALA A 116 -15.84 -10.66 7.15
N VAL A 117 -14.59 -10.97 7.36
CA VAL A 117 -14.09 -12.35 7.35
C VAL A 117 -13.90 -12.82 8.78
N ALA A 118 -14.58 -13.92 9.15
CA ALA A 118 -14.42 -14.54 10.46
C ALA A 118 -12.97 -15.02 10.66
N ARG A 119 -12.38 -14.64 11.78
CA ARG A 119 -11.02 -15.04 12.19
C ARG A 119 -11.03 -15.59 13.60
N SER A 120 -10.38 -16.74 13.79
CA SER A 120 -10.25 -17.36 15.09
C SER A 120 -9.18 -16.66 15.93
N ALA A 121 -9.30 -16.78 17.27
CA ALA A 121 -8.26 -16.38 18.19
C ALA A 121 -6.91 -17.03 17.83
N GLY A 122 -5.84 -16.25 17.98
CA GLY A 122 -4.49 -16.70 17.66
C GLY A 122 -3.66 -15.65 16.93
N ASP A 123 -2.49 -16.06 16.49
CA ASP A 123 -1.54 -15.23 15.76
C ASP A 123 -1.77 -15.37 14.25
N HIS A 124 -1.96 -14.23 13.59
CA HIS A 124 -2.12 -14.12 12.14
C HIS A 124 -0.94 -13.33 11.57
N ALA A 125 -0.23 -13.92 10.62
CA ALA A 125 0.87 -13.24 9.96
C ALA A 125 0.36 -12.09 9.07
N VAL A 126 1.10 -10.98 9.08
CA VAL A 126 0.91 -9.83 8.20
C VAL A 126 2.25 -9.52 7.55
N ARG A 127 2.25 -9.28 6.23
CA ARG A 127 3.41 -8.80 5.49
C ARG A 127 3.05 -7.56 4.71
N VAL A 128 3.96 -6.58 4.70
CA VAL A 128 3.78 -5.33 3.95
C VAL A 128 4.97 -5.12 3.03
N GLY A 129 4.72 -5.16 1.72
CA GLY A 129 5.73 -5.01 0.68
C GLY A 129 6.24 -3.58 0.54
N ARG A 130 7.51 -3.41 0.19
CA ARG A 130 8.04 -2.13 -0.32
C ARG A 130 7.68 -1.96 -1.80
N GLY A 131 7.84 -0.74 -2.32
CA GLY A 131 7.81 -0.50 -3.76
C GLY A 131 9.04 -1.04 -4.48
N GLY A 132 8.94 -1.26 -5.77
CA GLY A 132 10.06 -1.60 -6.65
C GLY A 132 10.97 -0.39 -6.86
N ASP A 133 12.25 -0.64 -7.13
CA ASP A 133 13.19 0.43 -7.44
C ASP A 133 12.95 0.96 -8.87
N GLY A 134 13.17 2.26 -9.10
CA GLY A 134 13.08 2.85 -10.43
C GLY A 134 14.20 2.35 -11.34
N GLY A 135 13.92 2.24 -12.63
CA GLY A 135 14.90 1.84 -13.64
C GLY A 135 16.11 2.77 -13.68
N ALA A 136 17.31 2.19 -13.84
CA ALA A 136 18.55 2.95 -13.87
C ALA A 136 18.77 3.68 -15.20
N VAL A 137 19.67 4.64 -15.21
CA VAL A 137 20.06 5.41 -16.40
C VAL A 137 20.91 4.57 -17.37
N GLY A 138 20.63 4.69 -18.67
CA GLY A 138 21.61 4.36 -19.74
C GLY A 138 21.85 2.90 -20.03
N SER A 139 21.01 1.97 -19.60
CA SER A 139 21.13 0.55 -19.93
C SER A 139 19.77 -0.06 -20.28
N ALA A 140 19.71 -0.72 -21.43
CA ALA A 140 18.51 -1.44 -21.86
C ALA A 140 18.01 -2.43 -20.80
N ILE A 141 18.88 -3.16 -20.12
CA ILE A 141 18.53 -4.20 -19.17
C ILE A 141 18.23 -3.63 -17.76
N THR A 142 18.99 -2.63 -17.32
CA THR A 142 18.82 -2.01 -16.00
C THR A 142 17.86 -0.81 -15.99
N GLY A 143 17.41 -0.40 -17.17
CA GLY A 143 16.45 0.72 -17.32
C GLY A 143 15.00 0.34 -17.04
N ILE A 144 14.64 -0.93 -16.97
CA ILE A 144 13.28 -1.37 -16.59
C ILE A 144 13.10 -1.11 -15.10
N GLY A 145 11.94 -0.59 -14.68
CA GLY A 145 11.58 -0.50 -13.27
C GLY A 145 11.43 -1.87 -12.63
N ASP A 146 11.78 -2.00 -11.37
CA ASP A 146 11.57 -3.25 -10.63
C ASP A 146 10.10 -3.40 -10.22
N ASP A 147 9.67 -4.67 -10.08
CA ASP A 147 8.35 -4.96 -9.55
C ASP A 147 8.28 -4.62 -8.06
N GLY A 148 7.11 -4.22 -7.60
CA GLY A 148 6.83 -4.05 -6.17
C GLY A 148 6.77 -5.39 -5.44
N PHE A 149 6.84 -5.35 -4.12
CA PHE A 149 6.74 -6.55 -3.29
C PHE A 149 5.30 -6.76 -2.82
N ALA A 150 4.91 -8.03 -2.75
CA ALA A 150 3.58 -8.42 -2.30
C ALA A 150 3.32 -8.04 -0.83
N SER A 151 2.04 -7.81 -0.51
CA SER A 151 1.54 -7.68 0.87
C SER A 151 0.52 -8.78 1.16
N SER A 152 0.43 -9.19 2.42
CA SER A 152 -0.55 -10.21 2.83
C SER A 152 -1.11 -9.95 4.23
N ALA A 153 -2.31 -10.46 4.46
CA ALA A 153 -2.93 -10.55 5.77
C ALA A 153 -3.43 -11.98 6.03
N PHE A 154 -3.40 -12.41 7.28
CA PHE A 154 -3.86 -13.72 7.75
C PHE A 154 -3.07 -14.93 7.22
N GLY A 155 -1.89 -14.70 6.71
CA GLY A 155 -0.97 -15.68 6.16
C GLY A 155 0.22 -14.99 5.52
N SER A 156 1.23 -15.76 5.15
CA SER A 156 2.49 -15.22 4.62
C SER A 156 2.79 -15.62 3.18
N ALA A 157 2.09 -16.59 2.64
CA ALA A 157 2.25 -17.08 1.28
C ALA A 157 0.88 -17.11 0.57
N ASP A 158 0.88 -17.06 -0.75
CA ASP A 158 -0.34 -17.04 -1.57
C ASP A 158 -1.19 -18.32 -1.43
N ASP A 159 -0.56 -19.43 -1.09
CA ASP A 159 -1.18 -20.73 -0.89
C ASP A 159 -1.59 -21.04 0.57
N ASP A 160 -1.34 -20.11 1.51
CA ASP A 160 -1.80 -20.27 2.89
C ASP A 160 -3.34 -20.26 2.95
N PRO A 161 -3.98 -21.18 3.68
CA PRO A 161 -5.43 -21.21 3.78
C PRO A 161 -6.02 -19.92 4.36
N GLY A 162 -6.88 -19.27 3.61
CA GLY A 162 -7.58 -18.05 4.03
C GLY A 162 -6.73 -16.79 4.05
N VAL A 163 -5.55 -16.80 3.45
CA VAL A 163 -4.73 -15.60 3.24
C VAL A 163 -5.45 -14.61 2.32
N VAL A 164 -5.22 -13.33 2.56
CA VAL A 164 -5.50 -12.25 1.61
C VAL A 164 -4.16 -11.78 1.07
N TYR A 165 -3.87 -12.07 -0.20
CA TYR A 165 -2.58 -11.87 -0.82
C TYR A 165 -2.67 -10.89 -1.99
N ALA A 166 -2.05 -9.73 -1.86
CA ALA A 166 -1.96 -8.72 -2.91
C ALA A 166 -0.60 -8.78 -3.60
N VAL A 167 -0.61 -8.88 -4.92
CA VAL A 167 0.59 -8.98 -5.79
C VAL A 167 1.22 -7.61 -5.95
N GLY A 168 2.55 -7.52 -5.96
CA GLY A 168 3.26 -6.26 -6.23
C GLY A 168 2.94 -5.68 -7.60
N GLY A 169 3.03 -4.38 -7.76
CA GLY A 169 2.84 -3.70 -9.04
C GLY A 169 3.97 -4.01 -10.03
N GLY A 170 3.66 -4.09 -11.31
CA GLY A 170 4.65 -4.33 -12.36
C GLY A 170 5.52 -3.10 -12.65
N GLY A 171 6.82 -3.31 -12.88
CA GLY A 171 7.75 -2.25 -13.27
C GLY A 171 7.44 -1.65 -14.65
N GLY A 172 7.71 -0.36 -14.82
CA GLY A 172 7.60 0.31 -16.13
C GLY A 172 8.69 -0.09 -17.10
N GLY A 173 8.35 -0.22 -18.38
CA GLY A 173 9.30 -0.47 -19.48
C GLY A 173 10.23 0.73 -19.71
N THR A 174 11.39 0.50 -20.33
CA THR A 174 12.38 1.53 -20.66
C THR A 174 12.54 1.71 -22.15
N TRP A 175 13.20 2.78 -22.56
CA TRP A 175 13.74 2.90 -23.90
C TRP A 175 14.88 1.90 -24.12
N GLY A 176 14.60 0.82 -24.78
CA GLY A 176 15.62 -0.18 -25.13
C GLY A 176 16.11 0.03 -26.55
N ALA A 177 17.29 0.61 -26.74
CA ALA A 177 17.91 0.80 -28.06
C ALA A 177 18.14 -0.55 -28.77
N GLY A 178 17.08 -1.17 -29.28
CA GLY A 178 17.14 -2.38 -30.08
C GLY A 178 17.28 -3.70 -29.32
N ASP A 179 17.03 -3.73 -28.02
CA ASP A 179 17.01 -4.97 -27.22
C ASP A 179 15.55 -5.40 -27.01
N PRO A 180 15.06 -6.42 -27.74
CA PRO A 180 13.68 -6.86 -27.62
C PRO A 180 13.42 -7.41 -26.22
N GLY A 181 12.40 -6.88 -25.55
CA GLY A 181 11.99 -7.33 -24.22
C GLY A 181 12.21 -6.32 -23.09
N THR A 182 12.81 -5.15 -23.37
CA THR A 182 13.02 -4.09 -22.37
C THR A 182 11.96 -3.00 -22.39
N GLU A 183 11.20 -2.90 -23.49
CA GLU A 183 10.23 -1.85 -23.73
C GLU A 183 8.83 -2.12 -23.17
N PRO A 184 8.35 -3.39 -23.10
CA PRO A 184 7.07 -3.67 -22.47
C PRO A 184 7.09 -3.37 -20.98
N GLY A 185 5.97 -2.87 -20.46
CA GLY A 185 5.72 -2.86 -19.02
C GLY A 185 5.59 -4.27 -18.46
N ARG A 186 5.98 -4.49 -17.20
CA ARG A 186 5.87 -5.78 -16.52
C ARG A 186 4.46 -6.02 -15.99
N ASP A 187 4.08 -7.29 -15.93
CA ASP A 187 2.84 -7.72 -15.29
C ASP A 187 2.94 -7.55 -13.75
N GLY A 188 1.80 -7.34 -13.09
CA GLY A 188 1.78 -7.17 -11.63
C GLY A 188 0.38 -7.15 -11.06
N GLY A 189 0.22 -6.68 -9.83
CA GLY A 189 -1.08 -6.35 -9.25
C GLY A 189 -1.86 -5.41 -10.16
N SER A 190 -1.22 -4.29 -10.54
CA SER A 190 -1.50 -3.54 -11.77
C SER A 190 -0.26 -3.57 -12.66
N GLY A 191 -0.45 -3.57 -13.97
CA GLY A 191 0.65 -3.65 -14.92
C GLY A 191 1.41 -2.34 -15.08
N GLY A 192 2.73 -2.40 -15.32
CA GLY A 192 3.54 -1.25 -15.69
C GLY A 192 3.24 -0.72 -17.10
N GLY A 193 3.51 0.55 -17.36
CA GLY A 193 3.41 1.16 -18.69
C GLY A 193 4.56 0.74 -19.62
N GLY A 194 4.33 0.68 -20.91
CA GLY A 194 5.38 0.42 -21.93
C GLY A 194 6.30 1.63 -22.12
N GLY A 195 7.58 1.38 -22.44
CA GLY A 195 8.54 2.43 -22.76
C GLY A 195 8.29 3.07 -24.13
N GLY A 196 8.81 4.26 -24.39
CA GLY A 196 8.64 4.99 -25.64
C GLY A 196 9.88 4.95 -26.52
N PHE A 197 9.81 4.34 -27.74
CA PHE A 197 10.83 4.45 -28.78
C PHE A 197 10.33 3.87 -30.12
N ASP A 198 11.24 3.70 -31.09
CA ASP A 198 11.00 3.49 -32.52
C ASP A 198 10.08 2.28 -32.88
N SER A 199 9.85 2.10 -34.18
CA SER A 199 8.75 1.34 -34.74
C SER A 199 8.85 -0.19 -34.71
N ALA A 200 9.86 -0.79 -34.09
CA ALA A 200 10.18 -2.21 -34.29
C ALA A 200 9.89 -3.13 -33.09
N SER A 201 9.59 -2.61 -31.93
CA SER A 201 9.54 -3.39 -30.69
C SER A 201 8.14 -3.36 -30.01
N ASP A 202 7.87 -4.37 -29.21
CA ASP A 202 6.65 -4.43 -28.40
C ASP A 202 6.71 -3.40 -27.27
N LYS A 203 5.79 -2.48 -27.29
CA LYS A 203 5.64 -1.39 -26.31
C LYS A 203 4.36 -1.52 -25.49
N SER A 204 3.85 -2.72 -25.40
CA SER A 204 2.63 -2.98 -24.64
C SER A 204 2.83 -2.61 -23.15
N GLY A 205 1.76 -2.17 -22.51
CA GLY A 205 1.70 -2.16 -21.05
C GLY A 205 1.61 -3.57 -20.53
N GLY A 206 2.06 -3.79 -19.29
CA GLY A 206 1.93 -5.05 -18.55
C GLY A 206 0.47 -5.36 -18.22
N SER A 207 0.16 -6.64 -18.06
CA SER A 207 -1.15 -7.10 -17.64
C SER A 207 -1.33 -6.95 -16.12
N ALA A 208 -2.59 -6.90 -15.67
CA ALA A 208 -2.91 -6.90 -14.25
C ALA A 208 -3.26 -8.29 -13.75
N THR A 209 -3.03 -8.54 -12.47
CA THR A 209 -3.63 -9.66 -11.75
C THR A 209 -5.13 -9.45 -11.62
N PHE A 210 -5.90 -10.44 -12.07
CA PHE A 210 -7.36 -10.37 -12.05
C PHE A 210 -7.92 -10.03 -10.66
N GLY A 211 -8.79 -9.01 -10.60
CA GLY A 211 -9.43 -8.56 -9.37
C GLY A 211 -8.56 -7.74 -8.42
N GLN A 212 -7.30 -7.41 -8.79
CA GLN A 212 -6.39 -6.65 -7.95
C GLN A 212 -5.99 -5.29 -8.53
N GLY A 213 -6.15 -5.10 -9.84
CA GLY A 213 -5.77 -3.87 -10.52
C GLY A 213 -6.11 -3.88 -12.01
N ASN A 214 -5.50 -2.98 -12.78
CA ASN A 214 -5.71 -2.82 -14.21
C ASN A 214 -4.38 -2.79 -14.98
N ALA A 215 -4.44 -3.05 -16.29
CA ALA A 215 -3.28 -3.06 -17.16
C ALA A 215 -2.63 -1.68 -17.30
N GLY A 216 -1.35 -1.66 -17.59
CA GLY A 216 -0.62 -0.47 -18.03
C GLY A 216 -0.96 -0.08 -19.46
N GLY A 217 -0.68 1.18 -19.82
CA GLY A 217 -0.81 1.71 -21.18
C GLY A 217 0.40 1.38 -22.05
N ALA A 218 0.19 1.29 -23.35
CA ALA A 218 1.29 1.11 -24.30
C ALA A 218 2.07 2.43 -24.50
N GLY A 219 3.38 2.30 -24.76
CA GLY A 219 4.22 3.41 -25.21
C GLY A 219 3.96 3.77 -26.68
N TRP A 220 4.44 4.95 -27.11
CA TRP A 220 4.26 5.44 -28.48
C TRP A 220 5.33 4.93 -29.43
N GLN A 221 4.90 4.42 -30.60
CA GLN A 221 5.77 3.79 -31.61
C GLN A 221 6.51 4.77 -32.55
N GLY A 222 6.22 6.04 -32.47
CA GLY A 222 6.83 7.01 -33.43
C GLY A 222 7.65 8.10 -32.80
N MET A 223 7.60 8.23 -31.49
CA MET A 223 8.19 9.35 -30.75
C MET A 223 8.52 8.93 -29.32
N PHE A 224 9.29 9.74 -28.63
CA PHE A 224 9.77 9.50 -27.27
C PHE A 224 8.69 9.79 -26.22
N ALA A 225 7.73 8.85 -26.06
CA ALA A 225 6.69 8.94 -25.02
C ALA A 225 6.30 7.56 -24.50
N GLY A 226 6.37 7.35 -23.20
CA GLY A 226 5.97 6.14 -22.50
C GLY A 226 4.48 6.07 -22.21
N GLY A 227 3.98 4.85 -21.97
CA GLY A 227 2.64 4.54 -21.49
C GLY A 227 2.53 4.72 -19.96
N GLY A 228 1.37 5.10 -19.42
CA GLY A 228 1.11 5.19 -18.00
C GLY A 228 0.99 3.82 -17.33
N GLY A 229 1.41 3.68 -16.09
CA GLY A 229 1.19 2.48 -15.27
C GLY A 229 -0.29 2.29 -14.94
N GLY A 230 -0.76 1.05 -14.78
CA GLY A 230 -2.13 0.74 -14.33
C GLY A 230 -2.33 1.11 -12.86
N GLY A 231 -3.55 1.47 -12.49
CA GLY A 231 -3.99 1.68 -11.10
C GLY A 231 -5.07 0.68 -10.68
N ALA A 232 -5.41 0.65 -9.41
CA ALA A 232 -6.47 -0.24 -8.91
C ALA A 232 -7.86 0.14 -9.44
N GLY A 233 -8.11 1.43 -9.66
CA GLY A 233 -9.39 1.95 -10.14
C GLY A 233 -9.49 2.13 -11.66
N GLY A 234 -8.37 2.15 -12.38
CA GLY A 234 -8.37 2.34 -13.83
C GLY A 234 -7.08 1.92 -14.52
N ALA A 235 -7.15 1.59 -15.79
CA ALA A 235 -5.98 1.28 -16.59
C ALA A 235 -5.11 2.51 -16.82
N GLY A 236 -3.81 2.27 -17.05
CA GLY A 236 -2.91 3.30 -17.52
C GLY A 236 -3.27 3.72 -18.96
N THR A 237 -3.10 5.01 -19.25
CA THR A 237 -3.40 5.49 -20.61
C THR A 237 -2.27 5.13 -21.56
N PRO A 238 -2.55 4.78 -22.84
CA PRO A 238 -1.52 4.65 -23.86
C PRO A 238 -1.03 6.04 -24.28
N ALA A 239 0.23 6.15 -24.61
CA ALA A 239 0.77 7.32 -25.29
C ALA A 239 0.25 7.38 -26.74
N THR A 240 -0.15 8.55 -27.21
CA THR A 240 -0.73 8.76 -28.54
C THR A 240 0.06 9.75 -29.40
N ASP A 241 0.95 10.49 -28.79
CA ASP A 241 1.82 11.49 -29.41
C ASP A 241 3.13 11.61 -28.61
N ASN A 242 3.82 12.76 -28.75
CA ASN A 242 5.05 13.05 -28.01
C ASN A 242 4.83 13.44 -26.52
N SER A 243 3.64 13.15 -25.98
CA SER A 243 3.30 13.42 -24.58
C SER A 243 3.24 12.12 -23.80
N GLY A 244 3.80 12.12 -22.60
CA GLY A 244 3.76 11.01 -21.66
C GLY A 244 2.33 10.73 -21.22
N ALA A 245 2.01 9.47 -21.11
CA ALA A 245 0.67 9.02 -20.74
C ALA A 245 0.44 9.06 -19.23
N ALA A 246 -0.77 9.40 -18.83
CA ALA A 246 -1.12 9.43 -17.40
C ALA A 246 -1.25 8.02 -16.80
N GLY A 247 -0.87 7.88 -15.55
CA GLY A 247 -1.14 6.69 -14.74
C GLY A 247 -2.63 6.48 -14.49
N GLY A 248 -3.02 5.23 -14.34
CA GLY A 248 -4.38 4.84 -13.99
C GLY A 248 -4.76 5.31 -12.59
N ALA A 249 -6.00 5.72 -12.41
CA ALA A 249 -6.49 6.12 -11.09
C ALA A 249 -6.44 4.96 -10.08
N GLY A 250 -6.16 5.27 -8.84
CA GLY A 250 -6.34 4.37 -7.70
C GLY A 250 -7.81 4.21 -7.32
N LEU A 251 -8.06 3.39 -6.32
CA LEU A 251 -9.39 3.09 -5.81
C LEU A 251 -9.62 3.77 -4.45
N ALA A 252 -10.78 4.44 -4.30
CA ALA A 252 -11.20 4.98 -3.01
C ALA A 252 -11.71 3.85 -2.11
N VAL A 253 -11.19 3.76 -0.88
CA VAL A 253 -11.60 2.73 0.10
C VAL A 253 -11.91 3.40 1.45
N ALA A 254 -13.16 3.27 1.89
CA ALA A 254 -13.66 3.87 3.14
C ALA A 254 -13.40 2.98 4.36
N ILE A 255 -12.17 2.45 4.52
CA ILE A 255 -11.83 1.61 5.67
C ILE A 255 -11.70 2.43 6.97
N VAL A 256 -11.33 3.68 6.85
CA VAL A 256 -11.29 4.67 7.94
C VAL A 256 -11.71 6.05 7.42
N PRO A 257 -12.05 7.01 8.31
CA PRO A 257 -12.20 8.41 7.94
C PRO A 257 -10.92 9.02 7.36
N ALA A 258 -11.06 9.97 6.43
CA ALA A 258 -9.92 10.64 5.79
C ALA A 258 -8.98 11.32 6.80
N THR A 259 -9.52 11.87 7.91
CA THR A 259 -8.73 12.46 9.00
C THR A 259 -7.84 11.43 9.68
N THR A 260 -8.34 10.21 9.89
CA THR A 260 -7.58 9.09 10.46
C THR A 260 -6.45 8.64 9.53
N ALA A 261 -6.73 8.52 8.22
CA ALA A 261 -5.72 8.17 7.23
C ALA A 261 -4.60 9.23 7.16
N ALA A 262 -4.97 10.51 7.07
CA ALA A 262 -4.02 11.62 7.06
C ALA A 262 -3.17 11.69 8.34
N GLY A 263 -3.81 11.57 9.52
CA GLY A 263 -3.11 11.59 10.81
C GLY A 263 -2.15 10.42 11.02
N ASN A 264 -2.35 9.33 10.31
CA ASN A 264 -1.49 8.13 10.36
C ASN A 264 -0.63 7.95 9.09
N ALA A 265 -0.60 8.91 8.18
CA ALA A 265 0.22 8.94 6.97
C ALA A 265 0.14 7.64 6.15
N PHE A 266 -1.06 7.29 5.68
CA PHE A 266 -1.30 6.21 4.71
C PHE A 266 -2.47 6.55 3.78
N GLY A 267 -2.43 6.03 2.56
CA GLY A 267 -3.35 6.44 1.50
C GLY A 267 -3.17 7.91 1.09
N GLU A 268 -3.77 8.29 0.00
CA GLU A 268 -3.83 9.68 -0.47
C GLU A 268 -5.22 10.24 -0.23
N VAL A 269 -5.32 11.36 0.50
CA VAL A 269 -6.61 12.00 0.81
C VAL A 269 -6.93 13.06 -0.24
N VAL A 270 -7.97 12.83 -1.03
CA VAL A 270 -8.46 13.75 -2.07
C VAL A 270 -9.96 13.95 -1.92
N GLY A 271 -10.41 15.19 -1.75
CA GLY A 271 -11.83 15.52 -1.65
C GLY A 271 -12.57 14.82 -0.50
N GLY A 272 -11.87 14.47 0.58
CA GLY A 272 -12.45 13.76 1.73
C GLY A 272 -12.53 12.23 1.58
N SER A 273 -12.04 11.68 0.49
CA SER A 273 -11.91 10.24 0.26
C SER A 273 -10.45 9.80 0.36
N VAL A 274 -10.20 8.54 0.78
CA VAL A 274 -8.87 7.95 0.87
C VAL A 274 -8.66 7.03 -0.33
N TYR A 275 -7.69 7.36 -1.17
CA TYR A 275 -7.34 6.60 -2.36
C TYR A 275 -6.06 5.81 -2.16
N PHE A 276 -5.96 4.66 -2.83
CA PHE A 276 -4.81 3.77 -2.82
C PHE A 276 -4.52 3.24 -4.22
N ALA A 277 -3.30 2.84 -4.45
CA ALA A 277 -2.87 2.13 -5.63
C ALA A 277 -3.14 2.90 -6.94
N GLY A 278 -2.64 4.14 -7.03
CA GLY A 278 -2.57 4.90 -8.29
C GLY A 278 -1.35 4.48 -9.12
N GLY A 279 -1.49 4.40 -10.44
CA GLY A 279 -0.40 4.09 -11.37
C GLY A 279 0.55 5.28 -11.58
N GLY A 280 1.81 5.05 -11.92
CA GLY A 280 2.80 6.08 -12.24
C GLY A 280 2.58 6.72 -13.61
N GLY A 281 2.90 8.01 -13.73
CA GLY A 281 2.91 8.73 -15.00
C GLY A 281 4.15 8.43 -15.83
N ALA A 282 4.02 8.49 -17.15
CA ALA A 282 5.10 8.22 -18.08
C ALA A 282 5.97 9.44 -18.40
N GLY A 283 7.21 9.17 -18.78
CA GLY A 283 8.12 10.17 -19.32
C GLY A 283 7.89 10.46 -20.80
N ALA A 284 8.27 11.65 -21.24
CA ALA A 284 8.20 12.05 -22.63
C ALA A 284 9.19 13.15 -23.03
N ASN A 285 9.38 13.29 -24.33
CA ASN A 285 10.10 14.42 -24.91
C ASN A 285 9.30 15.74 -24.82
N GLY A 286 7.94 15.63 -24.89
CA GLY A 286 6.99 16.70 -24.68
C GLY A 286 6.50 16.74 -23.23
N ALA A 287 5.20 16.98 -23.03
CA ALA A 287 4.61 17.04 -21.69
C ALA A 287 4.69 15.69 -20.99
N ALA A 288 5.03 15.70 -19.71
CA ALA A 288 5.05 14.49 -18.88
C ALA A 288 3.64 13.99 -18.56
N GLY A 289 3.49 12.70 -18.32
CA GLY A 289 2.28 12.09 -17.78
C GLY A 289 2.14 12.32 -16.28
N ALA A 290 0.93 12.68 -15.83
CA ALA A 290 0.63 12.76 -14.41
C ALA A 290 0.48 11.36 -13.79
N GLY A 291 0.85 11.20 -12.53
CA GLY A 291 0.52 10.03 -11.73
C GLY A 291 -0.97 9.93 -11.46
N GLY A 292 -1.48 8.73 -11.28
CA GLY A 292 -2.84 8.46 -10.87
C GLY A 292 -3.07 8.80 -9.39
N VAL A 293 -4.24 9.34 -9.05
CA VAL A 293 -4.67 9.53 -7.67
C VAL A 293 -4.56 8.21 -6.91
N GLY A 294 -4.17 8.25 -5.64
CA GLY A 294 -3.84 7.06 -4.85
C GLY A 294 -2.34 6.81 -4.76
N GLY A 295 -1.54 7.87 -4.91
CA GLY A 295 -0.11 7.88 -4.67
C GLY A 295 0.75 7.56 -5.87
N GLY A 296 0.24 7.66 -7.09
CA GLY A 296 1.05 7.53 -8.30
C GLY A 296 2.06 8.67 -8.43
N GLY A 297 3.33 8.35 -8.75
CA GLY A 297 4.38 9.35 -9.01
C GLY A 297 4.25 9.96 -10.40
N ASP A 298 4.46 11.25 -10.54
CA ASP A 298 4.45 11.95 -11.83
C ASP A 298 5.66 11.58 -12.69
N GLY A 299 5.44 11.47 -13.98
CA GLY A 299 6.53 11.46 -14.96
C GLY A 299 7.22 12.82 -15.06
N THR A 300 8.33 12.87 -15.81
CA THR A 300 8.99 14.13 -16.13
C THR A 300 9.18 14.26 -17.65
N ASP A 301 9.24 15.48 -18.13
CA ASP A 301 9.58 15.78 -19.50
C ASP A 301 11.10 15.88 -19.66
N ARG A 302 11.56 15.87 -20.93
CA ARG A 302 12.98 15.92 -21.24
C ARG A 302 13.67 17.24 -20.83
N ALA A 303 12.91 18.34 -20.77
CA ALA A 303 13.44 19.65 -20.46
C ALA A 303 13.74 19.82 -18.95
N ASN A 304 13.06 19.06 -18.09
CA ASN A 304 13.24 19.12 -16.65
C ASN A 304 14.48 18.38 -16.13
N GLU A 305 15.12 17.56 -16.94
CA GLU A 305 16.40 16.87 -16.63
C GLU A 305 16.44 16.22 -15.23
N THR A 306 15.32 15.57 -14.81
CA THR A 306 15.20 14.96 -13.48
C THR A 306 14.70 13.51 -13.55
N VAL A 307 14.92 12.78 -12.47
CA VAL A 307 14.33 11.44 -12.27
C VAL A 307 12.80 11.55 -12.16
N GLY A 308 12.10 10.48 -12.54
CA GLY A 308 10.66 10.36 -12.31
C GLY A 308 10.32 10.46 -10.83
N ALA A 309 9.14 10.97 -10.48
CA ALA A 309 8.71 11.08 -9.10
C ALA A 309 8.45 9.71 -8.49
N ALA A 310 8.78 9.55 -7.21
CA ALA A 310 8.46 8.32 -6.49
C ALA A 310 6.96 8.23 -6.20
N GLY A 311 6.45 7.01 -6.15
CA GLY A 311 5.12 6.69 -5.64
C GLY A 311 5.02 7.00 -4.15
N GLY A 312 3.80 7.31 -3.70
CA GLY A 312 3.49 7.65 -2.31
C GLY A 312 3.74 6.49 -1.35
N ALA A 313 4.38 6.73 -0.22
CA ALA A 313 4.59 5.74 0.82
C ALA A 313 3.24 5.31 1.45
N ALA A 314 3.10 4.03 1.75
CA ALA A 314 1.88 3.41 2.31
C ALA A 314 0.61 3.69 1.48
N THR A 315 0.76 3.80 0.16
CA THR A 315 -0.34 3.93 -0.80
C THR A 315 -0.37 2.78 -1.81
N GLY A 316 0.77 2.12 -2.05
CA GLY A 316 0.95 1.17 -3.14
C GLY A 316 1.04 1.82 -4.53
N GLY A 317 1.31 3.12 -4.62
CA GLY A 317 1.38 3.84 -5.88
C GLY A 317 2.58 3.46 -6.74
N GLY A 318 2.45 3.43 -8.07
CA GLY A 318 3.55 3.22 -9.02
C GLY A 318 4.47 4.43 -9.10
N GLY A 319 5.75 4.22 -9.42
CA GLY A 319 6.73 5.28 -9.68
C GLY A 319 6.58 5.92 -11.06
N GLY A 320 6.84 7.20 -11.18
CA GLY A 320 6.86 7.95 -12.43
C GLY A 320 8.12 7.67 -13.26
N ALA A 321 8.08 7.93 -14.55
CA ALA A 321 9.20 7.75 -15.45
C ALA A 321 9.75 9.08 -16.00
N PRO A 322 11.06 9.16 -16.36
CA PRO A 322 11.66 10.35 -16.91
C PRO A 322 11.48 10.43 -18.44
N GLY A 323 11.48 11.66 -18.97
CA GLY A 323 11.42 11.94 -20.40
C GLY A 323 12.77 11.98 -21.10
N GLY A 324 13.87 11.66 -20.44
CA GLY A 324 15.23 11.69 -20.96
C GLY A 324 16.11 10.67 -20.24
N PRO A 325 17.43 10.72 -20.44
CA PRO A 325 18.38 9.75 -19.90
C PRO A 325 18.57 9.87 -18.38
N TYR A 326 17.51 9.71 -17.64
CA TYR A 326 17.41 9.75 -16.17
C TYR A 326 16.76 8.48 -15.63
N GLY A 327 16.90 8.25 -14.36
CA GLY A 327 16.29 7.09 -13.70
C GLY A 327 14.78 7.26 -13.49
N GLY A 328 14.06 6.16 -13.44
CA GLY A 328 12.67 6.13 -13.01
C GLY A 328 12.54 6.38 -11.51
N GLY A 329 11.37 6.82 -11.05
CA GLY A 329 11.01 6.93 -9.65
C GLY A 329 10.73 5.55 -9.03
N ALA A 330 11.07 5.35 -7.77
CA ALA A 330 10.68 4.14 -7.06
C ALA A 330 9.15 4.06 -6.87
N GLY A 331 8.59 2.87 -6.81
CA GLY A 331 7.22 2.66 -6.38
C GLY A 331 7.02 2.96 -4.89
N GLY A 332 5.80 3.29 -4.50
CA GLY A 332 5.41 3.48 -3.11
C GLY A 332 5.23 2.16 -2.37
N SER A 333 5.52 2.12 -1.09
CA SER A 333 5.25 0.94 -0.26
C SER A 333 3.75 0.66 -0.13
N GLY A 334 3.41 -0.60 0.12
CA GLY A 334 2.06 -1.02 0.48
C GLY A 334 1.66 -0.64 1.90
N VAL A 335 0.44 -1.06 2.25
CA VAL A 335 -0.14 -0.94 3.59
C VAL A 335 -1.15 -2.07 3.82
N VAL A 336 -1.23 -2.56 5.06
CA VAL A 336 -2.31 -3.46 5.49
C VAL A 336 -3.07 -2.78 6.62
N VAL A 337 -4.39 -2.71 6.47
CA VAL A 337 -5.30 -2.16 7.49
C VAL A 337 -6.34 -3.21 7.82
N LEU A 338 -6.45 -3.56 9.10
CA LEU A 338 -7.41 -4.53 9.64
C LEU A 338 -8.35 -3.79 10.58
N ARG A 339 -9.67 -3.94 10.36
CA ARG A 339 -10.71 -3.27 11.12
C ARG A 339 -11.70 -4.27 11.68
N TYR A 340 -12.09 -4.11 12.94
CA TYR A 340 -13.20 -4.85 13.54
C TYR A 340 -14.10 -3.93 14.35
N GLU A 341 -15.38 -4.28 14.40
CA GLU A 341 -16.38 -3.54 15.15
C GLU A 341 -16.27 -3.85 16.65
N LEU A 342 -16.55 -2.86 17.50
CA LEU A 342 -16.66 -3.04 18.93
C LEU A 342 -18.02 -3.65 19.28
N PRO A 343 -18.10 -4.48 20.33
CA PRO A 343 -19.38 -4.94 20.85
C PRO A 343 -20.25 -3.75 21.27
N ALA A 344 -21.55 -3.82 20.97
CA ALA A 344 -22.53 -2.82 21.38
C ALA A 344 -22.74 -2.81 22.90
#